data_fa7cf912235ec3aa227f9e97f12769be
#
_entry.id   fa7cf912235ec3aa227f9e97f12769be
#
_cell.length_a   1.000
_cell.length_b   1.000
_cell.length_c   1.000
_cell.angle_alpha   90.00
_cell.angle_beta   90.00
_cell.angle_gamma   90.00
#
_symmetry.space_group_name_H-M   'P 1'
#
loop_
_entity.id
_entity.type
_entity.pdbx_description
1 polymer ?
#
loop_
_entity_poly.entity_id
_entity_poly.type
_entity_poly.pdbx_seq_one_letter_code
_entity_poly.pdbx_strand_id
1 'polypeptide(L)'
;PQLKDEFIVFMAHMDHVGVGSPVDGDSIYNGADDDASGTVTIMELAQAFASLPEPTRRSLVFLTVSGEEKGLLGSGWYAEHPTFPLDQTVASLNLDMIGRNWPDTIVAIGKEESSLGPLVERIAADHPELDMAVIDDIWPEEGFYSRSDHYNFARRGVPILFFFNGTH
;
A
#
# COMPACT_ATOMS: atom_id res chain seq x y z
N PRO A 1 -24.45 1.54 -2.63
CA PRO A 1 -23.75 0.25 -2.51
C PRO A 1 -24.35 -0.60 -1.40
N GLN A 2 -24.39 -1.94 -1.59
CA GLN A 2 -24.98 -2.86 -0.62
C GLN A 2 -24.15 -2.99 0.67
N LEU A 3 -22.84 -2.74 0.57
CA LEU A 3 -21.84 -2.87 1.64
C LEU A 3 -21.13 -1.52 1.87
N LYS A 4 -21.86 -0.42 1.81
CA LYS A 4 -21.30 0.94 1.88
C LYS A 4 -20.61 1.25 3.23
N ASP A 5 -20.96 0.51 4.25
CA ASP A 5 -20.41 0.67 5.60
C ASP A 5 -19.20 -0.27 5.85
N GLU A 6 -18.78 -1.03 4.84
CA GLU A 6 -17.52 -1.77 4.81
C GLU A 6 -16.50 -1.03 3.94
N PHE A 7 -15.29 -0.88 4.44
CA PHE A 7 -14.25 -0.05 3.83
C PHE A 7 -13.08 -0.89 3.33
N ILE A 8 -12.55 -0.51 2.16
CA ILE A 8 -11.24 -0.95 1.67
C ILE A 8 -10.36 0.29 1.61
N VAL A 9 -9.21 0.24 2.28
CA VAL A 9 -8.25 1.34 2.31
C VAL A 9 -7.12 1.04 1.33
N PHE A 10 -6.85 1.99 0.44
CA PHE A 10 -5.61 2.07 -0.34
C PHE A 10 -4.73 3.13 0.31
N MET A 11 -3.51 2.79 0.65
CA MET A 11 -2.64 3.65 1.44
C MET A 11 -1.25 3.76 0.84
N ALA A 12 -0.66 4.96 0.96
CA ALA A 12 0.73 5.27 0.65
C ALA A 12 1.20 6.45 1.50
N HIS A 13 2.50 6.63 1.69
CA HIS A 13 2.99 7.83 2.37
C HIS A 13 3.47 8.88 1.37
N MET A 14 3.28 10.15 1.71
CA MET A 14 3.59 11.28 0.84
C MET A 14 4.83 12.08 1.29
N ASP A 15 5.48 11.65 2.34
CA ASP A 15 6.74 12.21 2.82
C ASP A 15 7.93 11.36 2.33
N HIS A 16 9.11 11.93 2.42
CA HIS A 16 10.39 11.26 2.30
C HIS A 16 11.38 11.90 3.27
N VAL A 17 12.62 11.45 3.27
CA VAL A 17 13.67 11.87 4.22
C VAL A 17 13.94 13.39 4.20
N GLY A 18 13.71 14.06 3.08
CA GLY A 18 13.86 15.50 2.93
C GLY A 18 15.29 15.92 2.60
N VAL A 19 15.90 16.78 3.42
CA VAL A 19 17.27 17.27 3.21
C VAL A 19 18.23 16.59 4.18
N GLY A 20 19.30 16.02 3.66
CA GLY A 20 20.30 15.30 4.44
C GLY A 20 21.73 15.49 3.97
N SER A 21 22.58 14.53 4.26
CA SER A 21 23.97 14.53 3.78
C SER A 21 23.99 14.44 2.25
N PRO A 22 24.79 15.27 1.55
CA PRO A 22 24.84 15.22 0.10
C PRO A 22 25.32 13.87 -0.44
N VAL A 23 24.62 13.36 -1.46
CA VAL A 23 25.06 12.25 -2.31
C VAL A 23 25.33 12.82 -3.69
N ASP A 24 26.55 12.67 -4.21
CA ASP A 24 27.01 13.23 -5.49
C ASP A 24 26.76 14.75 -5.64
N GLY A 25 26.77 15.47 -4.51
CA GLY A 25 26.57 16.92 -4.44
C GLY A 25 25.11 17.36 -4.29
N ASP A 26 24.16 16.45 -4.34
CA ASP A 26 22.74 16.72 -4.06
C ASP A 26 22.41 16.34 -2.61
N SER A 27 21.84 17.28 -1.86
CA SER A 27 21.38 17.09 -0.47
C SER A 27 19.88 16.82 -0.36
N ILE A 28 19.15 16.86 -1.46
CA ILE A 28 17.70 16.64 -1.49
C ILE A 28 17.42 15.17 -1.81
N TYR A 29 16.77 14.49 -0.88
CA TYR A 29 16.27 13.14 -1.09
C TYR A 29 14.88 13.23 -1.70
N ASN A 30 14.79 12.96 -3.01
CA ASN A 30 13.63 13.31 -3.82
C ASN A 30 12.42 12.38 -3.64
N GLY A 31 12.62 11.12 -3.18
CA GLY A 31 11.54 10.20 -2.87
C GLY A 31 10.70 9.77 -4.08
N ALA A 32 11.33 9.61 -5.26
CA ALA A 32 10.59 9.28 -6.48
C ALA A 32 9.94 7.91 -6.44
N ASP A 33 10.61 6.94 -5.83
CA ASP A 33 10.05 5.60 -5.60
C ASP A 33 9.52 5.46 -4.18
N ASP A 34 10.24 5.94 -3.20
CA ASP A 34 9.90 5.97 -1.78
C ASP A 34 9.43 7.39 -1.37
N ASP A 35 8.11 7.77 -1.33
CA ASP A 35 7.03 6.92 -1.84
C ASP A 35 6.12 7.72 -2.78
N ALA A 36 6.72 8.44 -3.72
CA ALA A 36 5.91 9.08 -4.77
C ALA A 36 5.26 8.02 -5.68
N SER A 37 5.89 6.85 -5.88
CA SER A 37 5.33 5.78 -6.70
C SER A 37 4.00 5.26 -6.14
N GLY A 38 3.92 4.99 -4.84
CA GLY A 38 2.68 4.59 -4.18
C GLY A 38 1.67 5.73 -4.13
N THR A 39 2.08 6.93 -3.74
CA THR A 39 1.20 8.11 -3.67
C THR A 39 0.52 8.40 -5.01
N VAL A 40 1.26 8.40 -6.12
CA VAL A 40 0.68 8.61 -7.46
C VAL A 40 -0.25 7.46 -7.84
N THR A 41 0.14 6.24 -7.52
CA THR A 41 -0.69 5.05 -7.83
C THR A 41 -2.05 5.10 -7.13
N ILE A 42 -2.13 5.49 -5.87
CA ILE A 42 -3.45 5.60 -5.22
C ILE A 42 -4.29 6.75 -5.79
N MET A 43 -3.69 7.81 -6.31
CA MET A 43 -4.40 8.86 -7.02
C MET A 43 -4.99 8.35 -8.33
N GLU A 44 -4.21 7.60 -9.12
CA GLU A 44 -4.67 6.95 -10.35
C GLU A 44 -5.78 5.91 -10.07
N LEU A 45 -5.63 5.12 -9.01
CA LEU A 45 -6.68 4.19 -8.58
C LEU A 45 -7.97 4.94 -8.21
N ALA A 46 -7.86 6.05 -7.49
CA ALA A 46 -9.03 6.86 -7.14
C ALA A 46 -9.77 7.37 -8.38
N GLN A 47 -9.02 7.85 -9.39
CA GLN A 47 -9.58 8.28 -10.66
C GLN A 47 -10.22 7.12 -11.43
N ALA A 48 -9.53 5.97 -11.50
CA ALA A 48 -10.02 4.78 -12.19
C ALA A 48 -11.33 4.30 -11.57
N PHE A 49 -11.40 4.14 -10.26
CA PHE A 49 -12.61 3.71 -9.56
C PHE A 49 -13.76 4.73 -9.67
N ALA A 50 -13.45 6.03 -9.64
CA ALA A 50 -14.44 7.08 -9.82
C ALA A 50 -15.04 7.11 -11.26
N SER A 51 -14.30 6.55 -12.23
CA SER A 51 -14.72 6.50 -13.63
C SER A 51 -15.53 5.24 -13.99
N LEU A 52 -15.72 4.32 -13.05
CA LEU A 52 -16.51 3.12 -13.28
C LEU A 52 -17.98 3.47 -13.55
N PRO A 53 -18.63 2.79 -14.52
CA PRO A 53 -20.04 3.03 -14.83
C PRO A 53 -20.98 2.64 -13.67
N GLU A 54 -20.57 1.69 -12.85
CA GLU A 54 -21.29 1.23 -11.66
C GLU A 54 -20.40 1.40 -10.43
N PRO A 55 -20.94 1.89 -9.31
CA PRO A 55 -20.19 2.05 -8.09
C PRO A 55 -19.78 0.69 -7.51
N THR A 56 -18.64 0.66 -6.82
CA THR A 56 -18.19 -0.52 -6.07
C THR A 56 -19.20 -0.89 -4.98
N ARG A 57 -19.26 -2.16 -4.59
CA ARG A 57 -20.17 -2.63 -3.53
C ARG A 57 -19.80 -2.06 -2.17
N ARG A 58 -18.48 -1.90 -1.90
CA ARG A 58 -17.90 -1.34 -0.68
C ARG A 58 -17.43 0.08 -0.91
N SER A 59 -17.30 0.82 0.16
CA SER A 59 -16.67 2.14 0.14
C SER A 59 -15.14 2.00 0.03
N LEU A 60 -14.55 2.83 -0.83
CA LEU A 60 -13.09 2.87 -1.00
C LEU A 60 -12.56 4.13 -0.34
N VAL A 61 -11.47 3.97 0.40
CA VAL A 61 -10.74 5.05 1.06
C VAL A 61 -9.35 5.13 0.43
N PHE A 62 -9.01 6.28 -0.11
CA PHE A 62 -7.69 6.56 -0.65
C PHE A 62 -6.99 7.48 0.36
N LEU A 63 -6.01 6.93 1.06
CA LEU A 63 -5.39 7.55 2.22
C LEU A 63 -3.91 7.83 1.96
N THR A 64 -3.52 9.09 1.94
CA THR A 64 -2.11 9.47 2.03
C THR A 64 -1.78 9.83 3.47
N VAL A 65 -0.69 9.28 3.98
CA VAL A 65 -0.18 9.57 5.33
C VAL A 65 1.17 10.29 5.24
N SER A 66 1.65 10.80 6.36
CA SER A 66 2.95 11.46 6.45
C SER A 66 3.68 11.08 7.73
N GLY A 67 5.00 11.17 7.72
CA GLY A 67 5.84 10.78 8.85
C GLY A 67 6.09 9.27 8.91
N GLU A 68 5.97 8.58 7.79
CA GLU A 68 6.37 7.18 7.64
C GLU A 68 7.84 7.03 8.02
N GLU A 69 8.73 7.81 7.41
CA GLU A 69 10.18 7.90 7.59
C GLU A 69 10.62 8.27 9.02
N LYS A 70 9.67 8.71 9.83
CA LYS A 70 9.89 9.07 11.26
C LYS A 70 9.25 8.08 12.22
N GLY A 71 8.86 6.91 11.72
CA GLY A 71 8.32 5.80 12.51
C GLY A 71 6.80 5.64 12.39
N LEU A 72 6.27 5.66 11.17
CA LEU A 72 4.88 5.35 10.83
C LEU A 72 3.87 6.27 11.55
N LEU A 73 4.20 7.57 11.68
CA LEU A 73 3.45 8.47 12.57
C LEU A 73 2.03 8.70 12.07
N GLY A 74 1.85 8.93 10.77
CA GLY A 74 0.55 9.26 10.18
C GLY A 74 -0.41 8.09 10.20
N SER A 75 0.04 6.90 9.82
CA SER A 75 -0.78 5.69 9.89
C SER A 75 -1.10 5.29 11.34
N GLY A 76 -0.12 5.47 12.25
CA GLY A 76 -0.33 5.28 13.69
C GLY A 76 -1.42 6.20 14.23
N TRP A 77 -1.34 7.50 13.90
CA TRP A 77 -2.36 8.46 14.26
C TRP A 77 -3.75 8.08 13.71
N TYR A 78 -3.82 7.74 12.40
CA TYR A 78 -5.08 7.31 11.79
C TYR A 78 -5.65 6.07 12.46
N ALA A 79 -4.82 5.08 12.78
CA ALA A 79 -5.25 3.86 13.45
C ALA A 79 -5.79 4.10 14.88
N GLU A 80 -5.38 5.19 15.52
CA GLU A 80 -5.89 5.61 16.84
C GLU A 80 -7.13 6.53 16.74
N HIS A 81 -7.21 7.30 15.64
CA HIS A 81 -8.27 8.31 15.42
C HIS A 81 -8.87 8.14 14.01
N PRO A 82 -9.42 6.97 13.69
CA PRO A 82 -9.84 6.68 12.32
C PRO A 82 -11.06 7.51 11.93
N THR A 83 -11.01 8.11 10.73
CA THR A 83 -12.17 8.78 10.13
C THR A 83 -13.25 7.76 9.78
N PHE A 84 -12.85 6.57 9.36
CA PHE A 84 -13.74 5.43 9.11
C PHE A 84 -13.37 4.29 10.05
N PRO A 85 -14.35 3.64 10.71
CA PRO A 85 -14.07 2.65 11.75
C PRO A 85 -13.21 1.49 11.26
N LEU A 86 -12.16 1.14 12.03
CA LEU A 86 -11.26 0.04 11.65
C LEU A 86 -11.93 -1.33 11.72
N ASP A 87 -12.90 -1.51 12.59
CA ASP A 87 -13.70 -2.75 12.71
C ASP A 87 -14.64 -2.95 11.50
N GLN A 88 -14.85 -1.92 10.70
CA GLN A 88 -15.55 -1.97 9.42
C GLN A 88 -14.59 -1.95 8.21
N THR A 89 -13.29 -1.84 8.46
CA THR A 89 -12.26 -1.90 7.41
C THR A 89 -11.92 -3.36 7.12
N VAL A 90 -12.35 -3.85 5.97
CA VAL A 90 -12.22 -5.26 5.59
C VAL A 90 -10.89 -5.59 4.91
N ALA A 91 -10.19 -4.58 4.42
CA ALA A 91 -8.83 -4.71 3.86
C ALA A 91 -8.11 -3.36 3.87
N SER A 92 -6.80 -3.39 4.07
CA SER A 92 -5.90 -2.27 3.80
C SER A 92 -4.79 -2.71 2.85
N LEU A 93 -4.67 -2.00 1.74
CA LEU A 93 -3.69 -2.25 0.69
C LEU A 93 -2.69 -1.10 0.71
N ASN A 94 -1.46 -1.39 1.14
CA ASN A 94 -0.37 -0.43 1.21
C ASN A 94 0.50 -0.55 -0.04
N LEU A 95 0.82 0.58 -0.65
CA LEU A 95 1.66 0.67 -1.83
C LEU A 95 2.85 1.56 -1.49
N ASP A 96 4.05 0.98 -1.47
CA ASP A 96 5.25 1.68 -1.08
C ASP A 96 6.43 1.09 -1.86
N MET A 97 7.20 1.95 -2.53
CA MET A 97 8.33 1.57 -3.39
C MET A 97 7.95 0.56 -4.48
N ILE A 98 6.93 0.86 -5.26
CA ILE A 98 6.42 -0.04 -6.31
C ILE A 98 6.86 0.34 -7.73
N GLY A 99 7.65 1.40 -7.88
CA GLY A 99 8.01 1.99 -9.18
C GLY A 99 9.28 1.44 -9.82
N ARG A 100 9.99 0.47 -9.20
CA ARG A 100 11.29 -0.02 -9.67
C ARG A 100 11.40 -1.53 -9.68
N ASN A 101 12.57 -2.00 -10.06
CA ASN A 101 13.08 -3.37 -10.12
C ASN A 101 12.45 -4.23 -11.23
N TRP A 102 11.15 -4.45 -11.27
CA TRP A 102 10.52 -5.31 -12.28
C TRP A 102 9.28 -4.65 -12.88
N PRO A 103 9.14 -4.67 -14.22
CA PRO A 103 7.94 -4.13 -14.88
C PRO A 103 6.74 -5.09 -14.85
N ASP A 104 6.97 -6.37 -14.55
CA ASP A 104 6.02 -7.48 -14.68
C ASP A 104 5.84 -8.28 -13.39
N THR A 105 6.38 -7.79 -12.27
CA THR A 105 6.36 -8.52 -11.01
C THR A 105 6.06 -7.56 -9.86
N ILE A 106 5.18 -7.98 -8.95
CA ILE A 106 4.91 -7.29 -7.70
C ILE A 106 5.07 -8.27 -6.54
N VAL A 107 5.81 -7.86 -5.52
CA VAL A 107 5.90 -8.59 -4.25
C VAL A 107 4.72 -8.17 -3.38
N ALA A 108 3.99 -9.15 -2.85
CA ALA A 108 2.88 -8.92 -1.94
C ALA A 108 3.19 -9.53 -0.56
N ILE A 109 3.56 -8.69 0.37
CA ILE A 109 3.92 -9.06 1.75
C ILE A 109 2.63 -9.17 2.58
N GLY A 110 2.55 -10.18 3.45
CA GLY A 110 1.40 -10.48 4.29
C GLY A 110 0.32 -11.32 3.61
N LYS A 111 0.64 -11.98 2.50
CA LYS A 111 -0.28 -12.90 1.79
C LYS A 111 -0.76 -14.05 2.68
N GLU A 112 0.10 -14.56 3.53
CA GLU A 112 -0.16 -15.68 4.45
C GLU A 112 -1.07 -15.32 5.62
N GLU A 113 -1.24 -14.03 5.90
CA GLU A 113 -1.94 -13.57 7.11
C GLU A 113 -3.47 -13.50 6.95
N SER A 114 -3.98 -13.59 5.72
CA SER A 114 -5.41 -13.45 5.47
C SER A 114 -5.86 -14.09 4.15
N SER A 115 -7.18 -14.05 3.90
CA SER A 115 -7.76 -14.49 2.62
C SER A 115 -7.40 -13.58 1.42
N LEU A 116 -6.71 -12.47 1.65
CA LEU A 116 -6.27 -11.56 0.58
C LEU A 116 -5.17 -12.20 -0.28
N GLY A 117 -4.29 -13.02 0.31
CA GLY A 117 -3.25 -13.73 -0.43
C GLY A 117 -3.81 -14.62 -1.54
N PRO A 118 -4.62 -15.64 -1.22
CA PRO A 118 -5.28 -16.46 -2.25
C PRO A 118 -6.14 -15.65 -3.23
N LEU A 119 -6.67 -14.49 -2.81
CA LEU A 119 -7.44 -13.62 -3.69
C LEU A 119 -6.56 -12.95 -4.73
N VAL A 120 -5.44 -12.34 -4.33
CA VAL A 120 -4.55 -11.64 -5.26
C VAL A 120 -3.89 -12.61 -6.25
N GLU A 121 -3.52 -13.81 -5.80
CA GLU A 121 -3.00 -14.87 -6.67
C GLU A 121 -4.03 -15.32 -7.72
N ARG A 122 -5.28 -15.49 -7.30
CA ARG A 122 -6.36 -15.83 -8.23
C ARG A 122 -6.61 -14.71 -9.24
N ILE A 123 -6.58 -13.43 -8.81
CA ILE A 123 -6.74 -12.29 -9.72
C ILE A 123 -5.64 -12.29 -10.76
N ALA A 124 -4.38 -12.49 -10.36
CA ALA A 124 -3.27 -12.57 -11.30
C ALA A 124 -3.44 -13.73 -12.30
N ALA A 125 -3.90 -14.88 -11.83
CA ALA A 125 -4.14 -16.05 -12.68
C ALA A 125 -5.33 -15.86 -13.64
N ASP A 126 -6.40 -15.20 -13.18
CA ASP A 126 -7.62 -14.98 -13.98
C ASP A 126 -7.46 -13.84 -15.01
N HIS A 127 -6.42 -13.00 -14.85
CA HIS A 127 -6.13 -11.84 -15.68
C HIS A 127 -4.73 -11.87 -16.32
N PRO A 128 -4.44 -12.88 -17.16
CA PRO A 128 -3.13 -13.00 -17.82
C PRO A 128 -2.79 -11.81 -18.73
N GLU A 129 -3.77 -11.02 -19.13
CA GLU A 129 -3.56 -9.78 -19.91
C GLU A 129 -2.82 -8.69 -19.12
N LEU A 130 -2.76 -8.79 -17.78
CA LEU A 130 -1.98 -7.88 -16.95
C LEU A 130 -0.47 -8.14 -17.06
N ASP A 131 -0.10 -9.35 -17.51
CA ASP A 131 1.31 -9.81 -17.60
C ASP A 131 2.08 -9.55 -16.29
N MET A 132 1.41 -9.80 -15.14
CA MET A 132 1.91 -9.45 -13.81
C MET A 132 2.03 -10.69 -12.94
N ALA A 133 3.22 -11.00 -12.49
CA ALA A 133 3.46 -12.01 -11.45
C ALA A 133 3.29 -11.39 -10.06
N VAL A 134 2.53 -12.07 -9.21
CA VAL A 134 2.44 -11.74 -7.78
C VAL A 134 3.23 -12.78 -7.01
N ILE A 135 4.29 -12.35 -6.34
CA ILE A 135 5.20 -13.25 -5.61
C ILE A 135 5.17 -12.98 -4.10
N ASP A 136 5.68 -13.95 -3.34
CA ASP A 136 5.83 -13.83 -1.89
C ASP A 136 6.99 -12.91 -1.52
N ASP A 137 7.07 -12.55 -0.23
CA ASP A 137 8.23 -11.85 0.34
C ASP A 137 9.51 -12.68 0.08
N ILE A 138 10.42 -12.10 -0.68
CA ILE A 138 11.72 -12.70 -0.99
C ILE A 138 12.84 -12.20 -0.06
N TRP A 139 12.51 -11.36 0.92
CA TRP A 139 13.43 -10.81 1.93
C TRP A 139 12.92 -11.05 3.36
N PRO A 140 12.59 -12.29 3.76
CA PRO A 140 11.96 -12.55 5.05
C PRO A 140 12.84 -12.12 6.25
N GLU A 141 14.16 -12.10 6.07
CA GLU A 141 15.13 -11.67 7.08
C GLU A 141 15.12 -10.15 7.34
N GLU A 142 14.62 -9.37 6.39
CA GLU A 142 14.51 -7.90 6.54
C GLU A 142 13.32 -7.48 7.37
N GLY A 143 12.32 -8.36 7.54
CA GLY A 143 11.15 -8.10 8.36
C GLY A 143 10.26 -6.97 7.83
N PHE A 144 10.14 -6.83 6.51
CA PHE A 144 9.39 -5.75 5.87
C PHE A 144 7.92 -5.69 6.30
N TYR A 145 7.33 -6.82 6.72
CA TYR A 145 5.97 -6.85 7.24
C TYR A 145 5.70 -5.84 8.36
N SER A 146 6.71 -5.41 9.09
CA SER A 146 6.56 -4.44 10.20
C SER A 146 7.14 -3.06 9.91
N ARG A 147 7.57 -2.79 8.66
CA ARG A 147 8.39 -1.62 8.33
C ARG A 147 7.68 -0.54 7.50
N SER A 148 6.39 -0.70 7.19
CA SER A 148 5.62 0.34 6.53
C SER A 148 4.22 0.48 7.14
N ASP A 149 3.46 1.43 6.67
CA ASP A 149 2.22 1.96 7.25
C ASP A 149 1.11 0.93 7.48
N HIS A 150 1.05 -0.13 6.65
CA HIS A 150 0.09 -1.24 6.81
C HIS A 150 0.17 -1.91 8.19
N TYR A 151 1.35 -1.86 8.82
CA TYR A 151 1.56 -2.52 10.10
C TYR A 151 0.67 -1.95 11.21
N ASN A 152 0.39 -0.65 11.19
CA ASN A 152 -0.52 -0.04 12.16
C ASN A 152 -1.99 -0.52 12.00
N PHE A 153 -2.39 -0.92 10.80
CA PHE A 153 -3.68 -1.54 10.53
C PHE A 153 -3.67 -3.03 10.91
N ALA A 154 -2.62 -3.76 10.52
CA ALA A 154 -2.45 -5.19 10.89
C ALA A 154 -2.51 -5.41 12.41
N ARG A 155 -1.84 -4.57 13.19
CA ARG A 155 -1.85 -4.61 14.67
C ARG A 155 -3.25 -4.40 15.28
N ARG A 156 -4.18 -3.85 14.53
CA ARG A 156 -5.58 -3.63 14.92
C ARG A 156 -6.51 -4.69 14.34
N GLY A 157 -5.96 -5.75 13.72
CA GLY A 157 -6.70 -6.87 13.17
C GLY A 157 -7.32 -6.63 11.80
N VAL A 158 -6.93 -5.57 11.11
CA VAL A 158 -7.36 -5.32 9.72
C VAL A 158 -6.52 -6.21 8.79
N PRO A 159 -7.14 -7.02 7.90
CA PRO A 159 -6.41 -7.74 6.86
C PRO A 159 -5.64 -6.79 5.97
N ILE A 160 -4.38 -7.10 5.69
CA ILE A 160 -3.51 -6.24 4.89
C ILE A 160 -2.88 -7.00 3.72
N LEU A 161 -2.52 -6.24 2.67
CA LEU A 161 -1.45 -6.58 1.75
C LEU A 161 -0.52 -5.37 1.62
N PHE A 162 0.76 -5.63 1.61
CA PHE A 162 1.78 -4.64 1.37
C PHE A 162 2.46 -4.94 0.04
N PHE A 163 2.24 -4.10 -0.96
CA PHE A 163 2.87 -4.16 -2.26
C PHE A 163 4.18 -3.38 -2.24
N PHE A 164 5.27 -4.10 -2.54
CA PHE A 164 6.63 -3.59 -2.39
C PHE A 164 7.58 -4.26 -3.39
N ASN A 165 8.28 -3.49 -4.20
CA ASN A 165 9.18 -4.05 -5.21
C ASN A 165 10.66 -4.05 -4.79
N GLY A 166 10.94 -3.86 -3.52
CA GLY A 166 12.27 -4.02 -2.96
C GLY A 166 13.09 -2.74 -2.90
N THR A 167 14.22 -2.88 -2.24
CA THR A 167 15.20 -1.80 -2.04
C THR A 167 16.05 -1.55 -3.29
N HIS A 168 16.66 -0.37 -3.39
CA HIS A 168 17.60 0.03 -4.44
C HIS A 168 18.64 1.01 -3.92
#